data_38a56033478e163ac986e0168d631489
#
_entry.id   38a56033478e163ac986e0168d631489
#
_cell.length_a   1.000
_cell.length_b   1.000
_cell.length_c   1.000
_cell.angle_alpha   90.00
_cell.angle_beta   90.00
_cell.angle_gamma   90.00
#
_symmetry.space_group_name_H-M   'P 1'
#
loop_
_entity.id
_entity.type
_entity.pdbx_description
1 polymer ?
#
loop_
_entity_poly.entity_id
_entity_poly.type
_entity_poly.pdbx_seq_one_letter_code
_entity_poly.pdbx_strand_id
1 'polypeptide(L)'
;MERIDGEDIDYFLLQIEEVFNEAADRENDDGEWMIFSGFRIWVPKIFSLADQESASEIFWSEYRPDIMLFTDKKTEGMTLQTLGGMGIIGAGGGHPIESVKQLLETIDDRNVYYDMGVTDGNVKIYWIEYKSFAGEERVYNLLFLFQTEAGDILGTFYCIFEEYEKWKPIAWEMIQSIREEPDEGI
;
A
#
# COMPACT_ATOMS: atom_id res chain seq x y z
N MET A 1 21.21 -20.76 -17.93
CA MET A 1 19.99 -19.92 -17.99
C MET A 1 18.84 -20.90 -18.11
N GLU A 2 18.37 -21.40 -16.94
CA GLU A 2 17.23 -22.33 -16.87
C GLU A 2 15.96 -21.59 -17.27
N ARG A 3 15.23 -22.17 -18.20
CA ARG A 3 13.88 -21.72 -18.55
C ARG A 3 12.96 -22.10 -17.38
N ILE A 4 12.32 -21.13 -16.78
CA ILE A 4 11.18 -21.36 -15.89
C ILE A 4 10.05 -21.87 -16.80
N ASP A 5 9.64 -23.11 -16.60
CA ASP A 5 8.54 -23.71 -17.37
C ASP A 5 7.20 -23.06 -16.94
N GLY A 6 6.27 -22.92 -17.89
CA GLY A 6 4.98 -22.29 -17.64
C GLY A 6 4.14 -22.98 -16.54
N GLU A 7 4.39 -24.26 -16.26
CA GLU A 7 3.77 -25.02 -15.17
C GLU A 7 4.16 -24.48 -13.78
N ASP A 8 5.39 -23.95 -13.62
CA ASP A 8 5.85 -23.36 -12.35
C ASP A 8 5.15 -22.02 -12.06
N ILE A 9 4.79 -21.28 -13.12
CA ILE A 9 4.06 -20.00 -13.00
C ILE A 9 2.61 -20.26 -12.60
N ASP A 10 1.96 -21.25 -13.21
CA ASP A 10 0.57 -21.63 -12.90
C ASP A 10 0.46 -22.18 -11.47
N TYR A 11 1.44 -22.95 -11.01
CA TYR A 11 1.50 -23.44 -9.63
C TYR A 11 1.70 -22.33 -8.61
N PHE A 12 2.53 -21.36 -8.94
CA PHE A 12 2.77 -20.18 -8.11
C PHE A 12 1.52 -19.29 -8.02
N LEU A 13 0.81 -19.09 -9.15
CA LEU A 13 -0.45 -18.34 -9.20
C LEU A 13 -1.56 -19.05 -8.40
N LEU A 14 -1.66 -20.38 -8.47
CA LEU A 14 -2.61 -21.17 -7.67
C LEU A 14 -2.32 -21.08 -6.17
N GLN A 15 -1.05 -21.11 -5.75
CA GLN A 15 -0.70 -20.91 -4.35
C GLN A 15 -1.04 -19.50 -3.86
N ILE A 16 -0.87 -18.49 -4.70
CA ILE A 16 -1.29 -17.11 -4.40
C ILE A 16 -2.81 -17.05 -4.27
N GLU A 17 -3.58 -17.64 -5.18
CA GLU A 17 -5.06 -17.68 -5.10
C GLU A 17 -5.56 -18.44 -3.87
N GLU A 18 -4.93 -19.56 -3.46
CA GLU A 18 -5.29 -20.27 -2.24
C GLU A 18 -5.01 -19.42 -0.99
N VAL A 19 -3.86 -18.77 -0.91
CA VAL A 19 -3.52 -17.85 0.20
C VAL A 19 -4.50 -16.67 0.24
N PHE A 20 -4.92 -16.16 -0.91
CA PHE A 20 -5.88 -15.05 -0.99
C PHE A 20 -7.31 -15.47 -0.63
N ASN A 21 -7.75 -16.67 -1.00
CA ASN A 21 -9.07 -17.19 -0.63
C ASN A 21 -9.14 -17.58 0.86
N GLU A 22 -8.06 -18.08 1.44
CA GLU A 22 -7.98 -18.31 2.88
C GLU A 22 -7.96 -17.00 3.70
N ALA A 23 -7.40 -15.91 3.16
CA ALA A 23 -7.43 -14.60 3.81
C ALA A 23 -8.83 -13.97 3.78
N ALA A 24 -9.63 -14.26 2.75
CA ALA A 24 -11.00 -13.72 2.62
C ALA A 24 -12.00 -14.34 3.61
N ASP A 25 -11.75 -15.57 4.09
CA ASP A 25 -12.62 -16.30 5.03
C ASP A 25 -12.17 -16.21 6.49
N ARG A 26 -11.03 -15.58 6.78
CA ARG A 26 -10.62 -15.33 8.17
C ARG A 26 -11.40 -14.11 8.71
N GLU A 27 -12.46 -14.38 9.47
CA GLU A 27 -12.82 -13.53 10.60
C GLU A 27 -11.62 -13.56 11.57
N ASN A 28 -10.55 -12.86 11.21
CA ASN A 28 -9.34 -12.85 12.00
C ASN A 28 -9.57 -11.93 13.20
N ASP A 29 -9.67 -12.51 14.38
CA ASP A 29 -9.84 -11.84 15.68
C ASP A 29 -8.66 -10.90 16.02
N ASP A 30 -7.65 -10.82 15.13
CA ASP A 30 -6.40 -10.09 15.30
C ASP A 30 -6.34 -8.75 14.56
N GLY A 31 -7.45 -8.19 14.11
CA GLY A 31 -7.53 -6.90 13.43
C GLY A 31 -8.86 -6.18 13.64
N GLU A 32 -8.95 -4.98 13.14
CA GLU A 32 -10.17 -4.16 13.17
C GLU A 32 -10.38 -3.41 11.86
N TRP A 33 -11.64 -3.11 11.55
CA TRP A 33 -11.97 -2.23 10.44
C TRP A 33 -11.83 -0.78 10.86
N MET A 34 -10.96 -0.04 10.17
CA MET A 34 -10.85 1.41 10.32
C MET A 34 -11.60 2.09 9.17
N ILE A 35 -12.48 3.03 9.53
CA ILE A 35 -13.34 3.76 8.59
C ILE A 35 -12.76 5.16 8.43
N PHE A 36 -12.57 5.57 7.18
CA PHE A 36 -12.11 6.89 6.77
C PHE A 36 -13.11 7.49 5.79
N SER A 37 -12.93 8.76 5.44
CA SER A 37 -13.81 9.41 4.46
C SER A 37 -13.75 8.70 3.10
N GLY A 38 -14.85 8.06 2.71
CA GLY A 38 -15.03 7.39 1.43
C GLY A 38 -14.49 5.95 1.34
N PHE A 39 -13.84 5.41 2.38
CA PHE A 39 -13.38 4.02 2.38
C PHE A 39 -13.17 3.45 3.78
N ARG A 40 -13.08 2.12 3.83
CA ARG A 40 -12.62 1.39 5.03
C ARG A 40 -11.52 0.41 4.66
N ILE A 41 -10.66 0.13 5.63
CA ILE A 41 -9.54 -0.81 5.52
C ILE A 41 -9.48 -1.67 6.76
N TRP A 42 -9.21 -2.96 6.60
CA TRP A 42 -8.93 -3.84 7.73
C TRP A 42 -7.46 -3.69 8.15
N VAL A 43 -7.22 -3.50 9.44
CA VAL A 43 -5.89 -3.21 10.00
C VAL A 43 -5.60 -4.20 11.11
N PRO A 44 -4.48 -4.96 11.05
CA PRO A 44 -4.05 -5.81 12.15
C PRO A 44 -3.81 -5.00 13.43
N LYS A 45 -4.16 -5.57 14.59
CA LYS A 45 -3.99 -4.94 15.94
C LYS A 45 -2.56 -4.52 16.28
N ILE A 46 -1.56 -5.03 15.55
CA ILE A 46 -0.16 -4.62 15.72
C ILE A 46 0.13 -3.21 15.19
N PHE A 47 -0.79 -2.67 14.36
CA PHE A 47 -0.72 -1.29 13.90
C PHE A 47 -1.68 -0.42 14.71
N SER A 48 -1.26 0.79 14.98
CA SER A 48 -2.08 1.83 15.60
C SER A 48 -2.06 3.10 14.77
N LEU A 49 -3.17 3.85 14.82
CA LEU A 49 -3.25 5.16 14.21
C LEU A 49 -2.33 6.12 14.98
N ALA A 50 -1.43 6.77 14.25
CA ALA A 50 -0.51 7.74 14.86
C ALA A 50 -1.26 8.98 15.32
N ASP A 51 -0.98 9.41 16.54
CA ASP A 51 -1.30 10.75 17.00
C ASP A 51 -0.30 11.78 16.44
N GLN A 52 -0.57 13.06 16.67
CA GLN A 52 0.28 14.14 16.17
C GLN A 52 1.70 14.12 16.74
N GLU A 53 1.87 13.64 17.98
CA GLU A 53 3.17 13.54 18.64
C GLU A 53 4.01 12.45 18.01
N SER A 54 3.46 11.25 17.88
CA SER A 54 4.10 10.11 17.21
C SER A 54 4.44 10.40 15.75
N ALA A 55 3.56 11.11 15.04
CA ALA A 55 3.80 11.54 13.67
C ALA A 55 4.98 12.51 13.55
N SER A 56 5.20 13.38 14.55
CA SER A 56 6.32 14.36 14.54
C SER A 56 7.68 13.72 14.74
N GLU A 57 7.74 12.54 15.33
CA GLU A 57 8.99 11.78 15.48
C GLU A 57 9.46 11.16 14.17
N ILE A 58 8.53 10.81 13.27
CA ILE A 58 8.82 10.13 12.01
C ILE A 58 8.91 11.12 10.85
N PHE A 59 7.98 12.07 10.79
CA PHE A 59 7.91 13.07 9.73
C PHE A 59 8.34 14.46 10.24
N TRP A 60 9.48 14.92 9.81
CA TRP A 60 10.03 16.23 10.15
C TRP A 60 9.39 17.38 9.38
N SER A 61 8.62 17.04 8.31
CA SER A 61 7.90 18.00 7.48
C SER A 61 6.56 18.38 8.08
N GLU A 62 6.11 19.63 7.85
CA GLU A 62 4.74 20.06 8.11
C GLU A 62 3.73 19.38 7.14
N TYR A 63 4.20 18.89 5.99
CA TYR A 63 3.41 18.12 5.02
C TYR A 63 3.40 16.66 5.45
N ARG A 64 2.37 16.26 6.18
CA ARG A 64 2.19 14.90 6.68
C ARG A 64 1.06 14.21 5.93
N PRO A 65 1.13 12.89 5.74
CA PRO A 65 -0.01 12.11 5.28
C PRO A 65 -1.22 12.30 6.19
N ASP A 66 -2.43 12.20 5.61
CA ASP A 66 -3.68 12.36 6.36
C ASP A 66 -3.86 11.25 7.40
N ILE A 67 -3.44 10.03 7.04
CA ILE A 67 -3.55 8.82 7.85
C ILE A 67 -2.18 8.16 7.95
N MET A 68 -1.79 7.81 9.16
CA MET A 68 -0.52 7.14 9.44
C MET A 68 -0.75 6.01 10.43
N LEU A 69 -0.42 4.79 10.02
CA LEU A 69 -0.52 3.57 10.79
C LEU A 69 0.88 3.03 11.04
N PHE A 70 1.26 2.80 12.29
CA PHE A 70 2.57 2.29 12.65
C PHE A 70 2.47 1.17 13.66
N THR A 71 3.46 0.28 13.65
CA THR A 71 3.71 -0.63 14.76
C THR A 71 4.42 0.13 15.91
N ASP A 72 4.49 -0.50 17.07
CA ASP A 72 5.21 0.07 18.23
C ASP A 72 6.67 0.40 17.93
N LYS A 73 7.29 -0.35 17.01
CA LYS A 73 8.69 -0.12 16.61
C LYS A 73 8.87 1.07 15.66
N LYS A 74 7.81 1.47 14.96
CA LYS A 74 7.80 2.50 13.92
C LYS A 74 8.77 2.25 12.75
N THR A 75 9.30 1.03 12.63
CA THR A 75 10.15 0.59 11.51
C THR A 75 9.37 0.09 10.34
N GLU A 76 8.08 -0.17 10.54
CA GLU A 76 7.10 -0.52 9.53
C GLU A 76 5.81 0.26 9.73
N GLY A 77 5.17 0.60 8.63
CA GLY A 77 3.93 1.37 8.69
C GLY A 77 3.25 1.53 7.33
N MET A 78 2.07 2.10 7.38
CA MET A 78 1.29 2.49 6.20
C MET A 78 0.85 3.94 6.33
N THR A 79 1.00 4.69 5.26
CA THR A 79 0.51 6.07 5.16
C THR A 79 -0.50 6.17 4.04
N LEU A 80 -1.52 7.02 4.22
CA LEU A 80 -2.53 7.30 3.21
C LEU A 80 -2.73 8.82 3.12
N GLN A 81 -2.79 9.32 1.88
CA GLN A 81 -2.93 10.74 1.57
C GLN A 81 -4.02 10.94 0.53
N THR A 82 -4.98 11.82 0.82
CA THR A 82 -5.96 12.26 -0.17
C THR A 82 -5.32 13.26 -1.13
N LEU A 83 -5.37 12.97 -2.42
CA LEU A 83 -4.80 13.81 -3.47
C LEU A 83 -5.83 14.78 -4.05
N GLY A 84 -6.59 15.45 -3.22
CA GLY A 84 -7.72 16.32 -3.55
C GLY A 84 -7.75 16.90 -4.95
N GLY A 85 -8.59 16.39 -5.82
CA GLY A 85 -8.91 16.97 -7.13
C GLY A 85 -7.82 16.86 -8.21
N MET A 86 -6.68 16.25 -7.95
CA MET A 86 -5.61 16.10 -8.95
C MET A 86 -5.94 15.10 -10.06
N GLY A 87 -6.96 14.23 -9.85
CA GLY A 87 -7.45 13.31 -10.88
C GLY A 87 -6.33 12.50 -11.54
N ILE A 88 -5.39 11.96 -10.76
CA ILE A 88 -4.26 11.17 -11.30
C ILE A 88 -4.79 9.93 -12.00
N ILE A 89 -5.81 9.31 -11.42
CA ILE A 89 -6.52 8.19 -12.01
C ILE A 89 -7.50 8.75 -13.06
N GLY A 90 -7.14 8.56 -14.33
CA GLY A 90 -7.97 9.02 -15.47
C GLY A 90 -7.46 10.26 -16.21
N ALA A 91 -6.54 11.03 -15.67
CA ALA A 91 -5.95 12.18 -16.34
C ALA A 91 -4.80 11.75 -17.27
N GLY A 92 -5.07 11.44 -18.51
CA GLY A 92 -4.01 11.34 -19.51
C GLY A 92 -3.84 10.03 -20.25
N GLY A 93 -4.75 9.06 -20.11
CA GLY A 93 -4.80 7.85 -20.95
C GLY A 93 -3.64 6.84 -20.73
N GLY A 94 -2.73 7.09 -19.79
CA GLY A 94 -1.63 6.22 -19.38
C GLY A 94 -1.97 5.45 -18.10
N HIS A 95 -1.12 4.50 -17.74
CA HIS A 95 -1.23 3.78 -16.47
C HIS A 95 -0.80 4.73 -15.33
N PRO A 96 -1.67 5.07 -14.35
CA PRO A 96 -1.37 6.10 -13.34
C PRO A 96 -0.07 5.85 -12.58
N ILE A 97 0.26 4.59 -12.32
CA ILE A 97 1.46 4.21 -11.57
C ILE A 97 2.76 4.46 -12.34
N GLU A 98 2.72 4.48 -13.67
CA GLU A 98 3.91 4.82 -14.48
C GLU A 98 4.33 6.28 -14.28
N SER A 99 3.35 7.18 -14.17
CA SER A 99 3.62 8.60 -13.88
C SER A 99 4.21 8.77 -12.47
N VAL A 100 3.72 8.00 -11.50
CA VAL A 100 4.27 7.98 -10.15
C VAL A 100 5.70 7.43 -10.15
N LYS A 101 5.95 6.34 -10.88
CA LYS A 101 7.30 5.77 -11.03
C LYS A 101 8.28 6.81 -11.60
N GLN A 102 7.91 7.51 -12.68
CA GLN A 102 8.75 8.56 -13.27
C GLN A 102 9.06 9.67 -12.27
N LEU A 103 8.09 10.06 -11.44
CA LEU A 103 8.30 11.04 -10.38
C LEU A 103 9.30 10.51 -9.33
N LEU A 104 9.13 9.28 -8.87
CA LEU A 104 10.04 8.64 -7.91
C LEU A 104 11.48 8.53 -8.45
N GLU A 105 11.65 8.23 -9.73
CA GLU A 105 12.96 8.20 -10.41
C GLU A 105 13.63 9.59 -10.45
N THR A 106 12.83 10.65 -10.52
CA THR A 106 13.32 12.03 -10.47
C THR A 106 13.74 12.44 -9.07
N ILE A 107 13.07 11.92 -8.03
CA ILE A 107 13.35 12.23 -6.62
C ILE A 107 14.63 11.54 -6.14
N ASP A 108 14.78 10.25 -6.44
CA ASP A 108 15.97 9.48 -6.07
C ASP A 108 16.25 8.39 -7.12
N ASP A 109 17.32 8.57 -7.89
CA ASP A 109 17.74 7.65 -8.94
C ASP A 109 18.33 6.32 -8.42
N ARG A 110 18.55 6.21 -7.11
CA ARG A 110 18.99 4.97 -6.45
C ARG A 110 17.85 3.97 -6.24
N ASN A 111 16.59 4.41 -6.40
CA ASN A 111 15.43 3.53 -6.23
C ASN A 111 15.51 2.32 -7.17
N VAL A 112 15.21 1.14 -6.64
CA VAL A 112 15.19 -0.12 -7.40
C VAL A 112 13.77 -0.65 -7.45
N TYR A 113 13.19 -0.68 -8.64
CA TYR A 113 11.81 -1.11 -8.88
C TYR A 113 11.78 -2.61 -9.17
N TYR A 114 10.85 -3.32 -8.55
CA TYR A 114 10.71 -4.78 -8.68
C TYR A 114 9.52 -5.15 -9.54
N ASP A 115 8.35 -4.66 -9.20
CA ASP A 115 7.12 -5.01 -9.90
C ASP A 115 6.09 -3.88 -9.80
N MET A 116 5.12 -3.86 -10.71
CA MET A 116 3.98 -2.93 -10.70
C MET A 116 2.80 -3.53 -11.43
N GLY A 117 1.61 -3.14 -11.05
CA GLY A 117 0.41 -3.68 -11.67
C GLY A 117 -0.88 -3.05 -11.21
N VAL A 118 -1.95 -3.77 -11.46
CA VAL A 118 -3.32 -3.43 -11.08
C VAL A 118 -3.96 -4.67 -10.46
N THR A 119 -4.65 -4.49 -9.35
CA THR A 119 -5.56 -5.49 -8.81
C THR A 119 -7.00 -5.02 -8.94
N ASP A 120 -7.87 -5.88 -9.44
CA ASP A 120 -9.31 -5.65 -9.52
C ASP A 120 -9.96 -6.46 -8.37
N GLY A 121 -10.13 -5.79 -7.22
CA GLY A 121 -10.82 -6.34 -6.06
C GLY A 121 -12.12 -5.58 -5.78
N ASN A 122 -12.39 -5.29 -4.50
CA ASN A 122 -13.52 -4.42 -4.11
C ASN A 122 -13.36 -3.00 -4.67
N VAL A 123 -12.13 -2.53 -4.74
CA VAL A 123 -11.72 -1.30 -5.44
C VAL A 123 -10.59 -1.64 -6.40
N LYS A 124 -10.46 -0.87 -7.45
CA LYS A 124 -9.35 -0.99 -8.39
C LYS A 124 -8.12 -0.31 -7.82
N ILE A 125 -7.03 -1.06 -7.63
CA ILE A 125 -5.81 -0.57 -6.99
C ILE A 125 -4.65 -0.68 -7.99
N TYR A 126 -3.99 0.43 -8.25
CA TYR A 126 -2.74 0.52 -9.01
C TYR A 126 -1.58 0.52 -8.03
N TRP A 127 -0.55 -0.28 -8.24
CA TRP A 127 0.52 -0.46 -7.28
C TRP A 127 1.90 -0.60 -7.91
N ILE A 128 2.94 -0.29 -7.13
CA ILE A 128 4.35 -0.47 -7.48
C ILE A 128 5.16 -0.84 -6.24
N GLU A 129 5.99 -1.85 -6.40
CA GLU A 129 6.96 -2.27 -5.39
C GLU A 129 8.35 -1.75 -5.72
N TYR A 130 9.00 -1.15 -4.75
CA TYR A 130 10.36 -0.67 -4.93
C TYR A 130 11.15 -0.63 -3.62
N LYS A 131 12.47 -0.64 -3.76
CA LYS A 131 13.41 -0.38 -2.68
C LYS A 131 13.89 1.05 -2.78
N SER A 132 13.82 1.78 -1.67
CA SER A 132 14.42 3.09 -1.49
C SER A 132 15.54 3.06 -0.43
N PHE A 133 16.16 4.20 -0.20
CA PHE A 133 17.27 4.34 0.72
C PHE A 133 17.02 5.53 1.66
N ALA A 134 17.01 5.27 2.97
CA ALA A 134 16.97 6.27 4.00
C ALA A 134 18.37 6.35 4.65
N GLY A 135 19.23 7.22 4.10
CA GLY A 135 20.66 7.19 4.43
C GLY A 135 21.32 5.90 3.92
N GLU A 136 21.82 5.08 4.83
CA GLU A 136 22.39 3.75 4.53
C GLU A 136 21.37 2.62 4.67
N GLU A 137 20.23 2.87 5.27
CA GLU A 137 19.19 1.88 5.44
C GLU A 137 18.42 1.65 4.14
N ARG A 138 18.09 0.38 3.88
CA ARG A 138 17.28 -0.05 2.75
C ARG A 138 15.84 -0.20 3.21
N VAL A 139 14.91 0.39 2.48
CA VAL A 139 13.49 0.38 2.80
C VAL A 139 12.73 -0.28 1.65
N TYR A 140 11.94 -1.30 1.96
CA TYR A 140 10.94 -1.84 1.06
C TYR A 140 9.72 -0.93 1.08
N ASN A 141 9.18 -0.63 -0.12
CA ASN A 141 7.98 0.16 -0.27
C ASN A 141 7.01 -0.56 -1.21
N LEU A 142 5.74 -0.56 -0.83
CA LEU A 142 4.60 -0.90 -1.66
C LEU A 142 3.71 0.36 -1.74
N LEU A 143 3.85 1.11 -2.81
CA LEU A 143 3.05 2.30 -3.08
C LEU A 143 1.84 1.91 -3.90
N PHE A 144 0.68 2.46 -3.58
CA PHE A 144 -0.57 2.14 -4.26
C PHE A 144 -1.49 3.35 -4.39
N LEU A 145 -2.31 3.31 -5.42
CA LEU A 145 -3.29 4.34 -5.75
C LEU A 145 -4.67 3.70 -5.95
N PHE A 146 -5.69 4.30 -5.38
CA PHE A 146 -7.07 3.94 -5.65
C PHE A 146 -7.96 5.19 -5.60
N GLN A 147 -9.15 5.07 -6.16
CA GLN A 147 -10.12 6.17 -6.21
C GLN A 147 -11.29 5.89 -5.27
N THR A 148 -11.75 6.95 -4.61
CA THR A 148 -12.98 6.96 -3.81
C THR A 148 -13.85 8.14 -4.25
N GLU A 149 -15.07 8.25 -3.69
CA GLU A 149 -15.91 9.45 -3.90
C GLU A 149 -15.23 10.73 -3.38
N ALA A 150 -14.37 10.62 -2.35
CA ALA A 150 -13.61 11.74 -1.79
C ALA A 150 -12.42 12.19 -2.66
N GLY A 151 -12.02 11.39 -3.66
CA GLY A 151 -10.90 11.64 -4.56
C GLY A 151 -9.92 10.48 -4.68
N ASP A 152 -8.78 10.74 -5.31
CA ASP A 152 -7.70 9.77 -5.42
C ASP A 152 -6.95 9.66 -4.09
N ILE A 153 -6.68 8.44 -3.66
CA ILE A 153 -5.92 8.14 -2.44
C ILE A 153 -4.57 7.54 -2.84
N LEU A 154 -3.49 8.14 -2.36
CA LEU A 154 -2.15 7.61 -2.43
C LEU A 154 -1.81 6.93 -1.11
N GLY A 155 -1.49 5.64 -1.16
CA GLY A 155 -1.01 4.88 -0.02
C GLY A 155 0.42 4.43 -0.20
N THR A 156 1.15 4.28 0.90
CA THR A 156 2.47 3.66 0.91
C THR A 156 2.61 2.81 2.16
N PHE A 157 2.81 1.52 1.97
CA PHE A 157 3.33 0.65 3.02
C PHE A 157 4.86 0.64 2.93
N TYR A 158 5.55 0.67 4.07
CA TYR A 158 6.99 0.56 4.12
C TYR A 158 7.45 -0.33 5.28
N CYS A 159 8.61 -0.94 5.13
CA CYS A 159 9.32 -1.64 6.20
C CYS A 159 10.83 -1.68 5.90
N ILE A 160 11.63 -2.07 6.89
CA ILE A 160 13.04 -2.38 6.67
C ILE A 160 13.13 -3.49 5.62
N PHE A 161 14.01 -3.31 4.62
CA PHE A 161 14.11 -4.20 3.46
C PHE A 161 14.38 -5.66 3.84
N GLU A 162 15.17 -5.90 4.87
CA GLU A 162 15.52 -7.23 5.36
C GLU A 162 14.33 -8.01 5.94
N GLU A 163 13.25 -7.30 6.29
CA GLU A 163 12.02 -7.89 6.84
C GLU A 163 10.86 -7.94 5.83
N TYR A 164 11.08 -7.59 4.56
CA TYR A 164 10.00 -7.45 3.58
C TYR A 164 9.22 -8.75 3.34
N GLU A 165 9.87 -9.91 3.39
CA GLU A 165 9.20 -11.22 3.21
C GLU A 165 8.14 -11.48 4.28
N LYS A 166 8.37 -11.00 5.49
CA LYS A 166 7.42 -11.10 6.61
C LYS A 166 6.26 -10.11 6.43
N TRP A 167 6.56 -8.88 6.01
CA TRP A 167 5.61 -7.77 6.03
C TRP A 167 4.80 -7.64 4.73
N LYS A 168 5.34 -8.08 3.61
CA LYS A 168 4.66 -8.00 2.32
C LYS A 168 3.29 -8.69 2.30
N PRO A 169 3.10 -9.92 2.82
CA PRO A 169 1.77 -10.54 2.88
C PRO A 169 0.77 -9.72 3.71
N ILE A 170 1.21 -9.18 4.85
CA ILE A 170 0.36 -8.35 5.73
C ILE A 170 -0.04 -7.06 5.01
N ALA A 171 0.90 -6.41 4.34
CA ALA A 171 0.61 -5.21 3.56
C ALA A 171 -0.43 -5.47 2.46
N TRP A 172 -0.29 -6.61 1.76
CA TRP A 172 -1.25 -7.00 0.74
C TRP A 172 -2.63 -7.33 1.30
N GLU A 173 -2.71 -8.00 2.45
CA GLU A 173 -3.97 -8.26 3.14
C GLU A 173 -4.69 -6.94 3.49
N MET A 174 -3.97 -5.98 4.04
CA MET A 174 -4.50 -4.64 4.32
C MET A 174 -5.01 -3.95 3.05
N ILE A 175 -4.19 -3.89 2.00
CA ILE A 175 -4.52 -3.19 0.75
C ILE A 175 -5.72 -3.83 0.05
N GLN A 176 -5.80 -5.16 0.00
CA GLN A 176 -6.90 -5.88 -0.64
C GLN A 176 -8.20 -5.83 0.17
N SER A 177 -8.12 -5.53 1.46
CA SER A 177 -9.29 -5.31 2.29
C SER A 177 -10.00 -3.99 2.02
N ILE A 178 -9.36 -3.05 1.32
CA ILE A 178 -9.93 -1.72 1.04
C ILE A 178 -11.28 -1.86 0.33
N ARG A 179 -12.29 -1.16 0.85
CA ARG A 179 -13.65 -1.11 0.29
C ARG A 179 -14.15 0.32 0.34
N GLU A 180 -14.95 0.70 -0.66
CA GLU A 180 -15.69 1.94 -0.59
C GLU A 180 -16.64 1.92 0.60
N GLU A 181 -16.71 3.04 1.31
CA GLU A 181 -17.69 3.28 2.35
C GLU A 181 -18.54 4.46 1.86
N PRO A 182 -19.82 4.23 1.56
CA PRO A 182 -20.70 5.34 1.18
C PRO A 182 -20.74 6.35 2.34
N ASP A 183 -20.58 7.63 2.00
CA ASP A 183 -20.77 8.71 2.96
C ASP A 183 -22.22 8.60 3.44
N GLU A 184 -22.46 8.03 4.64
CA GLU A 184 -23.76 8.09 5.29
C GLU A 184 -24.00 9.55 5.65
N GLY A 185 -24.51 10.28 4.66
CA GLY A 185 -24.87 11.69 4.80
C GLY A 185 -25.77 11.88 6.02
N ILE A 186 -25.22 12.56 7.02
CA ILE A 186 -25.94 13.06 8.20
C ILE A 186 -26.93 14.12 7.76
#